data_f90d76419851d8c4ffe2654f2a9b1470
#
_entry.id   f90d76419851d8c4ffe2654f2a9b1470
#
_cell.length_a   1.000
_cell.length_b   1.000
_cell.length_c   1.000
_cell.angle_alpha   90.00
_cell.angle_beta   90.00
_cell.angle_gamma   90.00
#
_symmetry.space_group_name_H-M   'P 1'
#
loop_
_entity.id
_entity.type
_entity.pdbx_description
1 polymer ?
#
loop_
_entity_poly.entity_id
_entity_poly.type
_entity_poly.pdbx_seq_one_letter_code
_entity_poly.pdbx_strand_id
1 'polypeptide(L)'
;MVDLTRELKKQGFDVKLYSFVPPKMCKKYGLCNEDFYSLFYILAPLVYISRHFKSFDKIRNIIQDVIMAIIMRKCNILISLTGFIFAPKKAKRNGATIIFERGSKHILEQEKILKHIHNRKEIEVIPSFNIKRNLEAYNIADYISIASHHVKESFIKNNFNPNKLFINPYGVDLSMFKPTLKKNKPYDVIMVGGWSYRKGCDLIIEAMKQMKLKFLHVGSI
;
A
#
# COMPACT_ATOMS: atom_id res chain seq x y z
N MET A 1 -5.26 0.02 6.57
CA MET A 1 -5.62 1.26 7.31
C MET A 1 -7.01 1.20 7.94
N VAL A 2 -8.08 0.83 7.22
CA VAL A 2 -9.45 0.75 7.81
C VAL A 2 -9.50 -0.24 8.98
N ASP A 3 -8.99 -1.46 8.79
CA ASP A 3 -8.94 -2.47 9.86
C ASP A 3 -8.07 -2.02 11.04
N LEU A 4 -6.93 -1.39 10.76
CA LEU A 4 -6.07 -0.83 11.81
C LEU A 4 -6.82 0.22 12.64
N THR A 5 -7.54 1.14 11.97
CA THR A 5 -8.36 2.15 12.67
C THR A 5 -9.41 1.49 13.58
N ARG A 6 -10.12 0.49 13.07
CA ARG A 6 -11.12 -0.26 13.84
C ARG A 6 -10.52 -0.93 15.06
N GLU A 7 -9.40 -1.63 14.90
CA GLU A 7 -8.78 -2.37 16.00
C GLU A 7 -8.16 -1.43 17.06
N LEU A 8 -7.55 -0.33 16.66
CA LEU A 8 -7.06 0.68 17.61
C LEU A 8 -8.20 1.32 18.41
N LYS A 9 -9.35 1.60 17.76
CA LYS A 9 -10.53 2.09 18.49
C LYS A 9 -11.05 1.09 19.50
N LYS A 10 -11.10 -0.20 19.17
CA LYS A 10 -11.49 -1.25 20.14
C LYS A 10 -10.55 -1.28 21.36
N GLN A 11 -9.31 -0.88 21.20
CA GLN A 11 -8.33 -0.78 22.28
C GLN A 11 -8.42 0.54 23.07
N GLY A 12 -9.38 1.42 22.75
CA GLY A 12 -9.62 2.67 23.48
C GLY A 12 -8.82 3.87 22.96
N PHE A 13 -8.12 3.77 21.82
CA PHE A 13 -7.42 4.91 21.24
C PHE A 13 -8.41 5.85 20.51
N ASP A 14 -8.19 7.18 20.65
CA ASP A 14 -8.85 8.18 19.80
C ASP A 14 -8.19 8.20 18.43
N VAL A 15 -8.84 7.61 17.44
CA VAL A 15 -8.30 7.43 16.09
C VAL A 15 -9.21 8.05 15.04
N LYS A 16 -8.62 8.81 14.13
CA LYS A 16 -9.33 9.39 12.99
C LYS A 16 -8.68 8.94 11.68
N LEU A 17 -9.46 8.27 10.84
CA LEU A 17 -9.01 7.86 9.51
C LEU A 17 -9.28 8.96 8.48
N TYR A 18 -8.25 9.35 7.74
CA TYR A 18 -8.39 10.16 6.53
C TYR A 18 -8.22 9.25 5.31
N SER A 19 -9.24 9.17 4.47
CA SER A 19 -9.33 8.15 3.42
C SER A 19 -9.71 8.75 2.07
N PHE A 20 -9.23 8.11 1.00
CA PHE A 20 -9.63 8.37 -0.38
C PHE A 20 -10.59 7.30 -0.94
N VAL A 21 -11.08 6.40 -0.09
CA VAL A 21 -12.08 5.40 -0.46
C VAL A 21 -13.50 5.89 -0.18
N PRO A 22 -14.53 5.38 -0.90
CA PRO A 22 -15.90 5.78 -0.67
C PRO A 22 -16.34 5.57 0.79
N PRO A 23 -17.12 6.48 1.39
CA PRO A 23 -17.65 6.33 2.76
C PRO A 23 -18.35 4.99 2.99
N LYS A 24 -19.07 4.52 1.98
CA LYS A 24 -19.76 3.22 2.02
C LYS A 24 -18.81 2.05 2.32
N MET A 25 -17.59 2.11 1.79
CA MET A 25 -16.58 1.08 2.08
C MET A 25 -16.06 1.16 3.52
N CYS A 26 -15.78 2.37 4.05
CA CYS A 26 -15.38 2.52 5.45
C CYS A 26 -16.44 1.93 6.40
N LYS A 27 -17.72 2.22 6.16
CA LYS A 27 -18.85 1.68 6.93
C LYS A 27 -18.96 0.15 6.81
N LYS A 28 -18.78 -0.40 5.61
CA LYS A 28 -18.80 -1.86 5.38
C LYS A 28 -17.77 -2.59 6.25
N TYR A 29 -16.65 -1.95 6.56
CA TYR A 29 -15.61 -2.50 7.43
C TYR A 29 -15.75 -2.09 8.91
N GLY A 30 -16.92 -1.58 9.33
CA GLY A 30 -17.28 -1.37 10.73
C GLY A 30 -16.83 -0.03 11.31
N LEU A 31 -16.58 1.00 10.49
CA LEU A 31 -16.29 2.36 10.96
C LEU A 31 -17.58 3.20 10.95
N CYS A 32 -17.78 3.98 12.01
CA CYS A 32 -18.85 4.98 12.10
C CYS A 32 -18.46 6.28 11.36
N ASN A 33 -19.44 7.16 11.08
CA ASN A 33 -19.18 8.44 10.38
C ASN A 33 -18.16 9.34 11.10
N GLU A 34 -18.14 9.29 12.41
CA GLU A 34 -17.22 10.05 13.25
C GLU A 34 -15.77 9.55 13.18
N ASP A 35 -15.54 8.31 12.73
CA ASP A 35 -14.23 7.66 12.72
C ASP A 35 -13.38 8.05 11.53
N PHE A 36 -13.97 8.60 10.48
CA PHE A 36 -13.23 8.88 9.26
C PHE A 36 -13.68 10.17 8.56
N TYR A 37 -12.75 10.72 7.79
CA TYR A 37 -13.00 11.71 6.75
C TYR A 37 -12.70 11.08 5.38
N SER A 38 -13.73 10.97 4.53
CA SER A 38 -13.54 10.51 3.16
C SER A 38 -13.48 11.70 2.20
N LEU A 39 -12.37 11.79 1.49
CA LEU A 39 -12.15 12.76 0.42
C LEU A 39 -12.52 12.21 -0.96
N PHE A 40 -13.16 11.04 -1.00
CA PHE A 40 -13.44 10.35 -2.25
C PHE A 40 -14.20 11.21 -3.25
N TYR A 41 -15.33 11.80 -2.84
CA TYR A 41 -16.16 12.59 -3.76
C TYR A 41 -15.49 13.89 -4.21
N ILE A 42 -14.69 14.53 -3.35
CA ILE A 42 -13.96 15.75 -3.67
C ILE A 42 -12.85 15.46 -4.69
N LEU A 43 -12.21 14.30 -4.59
CA LEU A 43 -11.07 13.93 -5.43
C LEU A 43 -11.44 13.03 -6.62
N ALA A 44 -12.69 12.55 -6.68
CA ALA A 44 -13.12 11.67 -7.77
C ALA A 44 -12.89 12.24 -9.18
N PRO A 45 -13.16 13.53 -9.46
CA PRO A 45 -12.86 14.12 -10.77
C PRO A 45 -11.36 14.08 -11.09
N LEU A 46 -10.51 14.40 -10.10
CA LEU A 46 -9.06 14.40 -10.27
C LEU A 46 -8.52 12.98 -10.49
N VAL A 47 -9.08 11.99 -9.81
CA VAL A 47 -8.75 10.57 -10.02
C VAL A 47 -9.17 10.13 -11.42
N TYR A 48 -10.35 10.54 -11.88
CA TYR A 48 -10.83 10.23 -13.22
C TYR A 48 -9.90 10.80 -14.29
N ILE A 49 -9.53 12.08 -14.21
CA ILE A 49 -8.59 12.72 -15.13
C ILE A 49 -7.24 12.02 -15.13
N SER A 50 -6.70 11.67 -13.96
CA SER A 50 -5.38 11.02 -13.86
C SER A 50 -5.37 9.60 -14.43
N ARG A 51 -6.50 8.92 -14.49
CA ARG A 51 -6.61 7.61 -15.17
C ARG A 51 -6.46 7.71 -16.70
N HIS A 52 -6.91 8.82 -17.28
CA HIS A 52 -6.82 9.04 -18.72
C HIS A 52 -5.51 9.71 -19.13
N PHE A 53 -4.93 10.50 -18.25
CA PHE A 53 -3.71 11.27 -18.50
C PHE A 53 -2.67 11.01 -17.43
N LYS A 54 -1.73 10.10 -17.66
CA LYS A 54 -0.66 9.72 -16.71
C LYS A 54 0.19 10.91 -16.21
N SER A 55 0.32 11.98 -17.00
CA SER A 55 1.00 13.21 -16.58
C SER A 55 0.36 13.89 -15.36
N PHE A 56 -0.95 13.69 -15.16
CA PHE A 56 -1.68 14.23 -14.01
C PHE A 56 -1.47 13.47 -12.71
N ASP A 57 -0.87 12.29 -12.72
CA ASP A 57 -0.61 11.51 -11.51
C ASP A 57 0.24 12.26 -10.48
N LYS A 58 1.25 13.00 -10.93
CA LYS A 58 2.09 13.83 -10.06
C LYS A 58 1.27 14.93 -9.38
N ILE A 59 0.46 15.63 -10.16
CA ILE A 59 -0.40 16.73 -9.69
C ILE A 59 -1.42 16.19 -8.68
N ARG A 60 -2.08 15.08 -9.00
CA ARG A 60 -3.02 14.41 -8.10
C ARG A 60 -2.36 14.07 -6.76
N ASN A 61 -1.17 13.45 -6.77
CA ASN A 61 -0.46 13.06 -5.55
C ASN A 61 -0.10 14.29 -4.68
N ILE A 62 0.30 15.40 -5.31
CA ILE A 62 0.60 16.64 -4.60
C ILE A 62 -0.67 17.25 -4.00
N ILE A 63 -1.74 17.34 -4.79
CA ILE A 63 -3.03 17.91 -4.32
C ILE A 63 -3.58 17.09 -3.15
N GLN A 64 -3.55 15.76 -3.24
CA GLN A 64 -3.99 14.87 -2.16
C GLN A 64 -3.21 15.12 -0.87
N ASP A 65 -1.90 15.24 -0.96
CA ASP A 65 -1.03 15.47 0.20
C ASP A 65 -1.23 16.87 0.82
N VAL A 66 -1.41 17.90 -0.02
CA VAL A 66 -1.70 19.26 0.45
C VAL A 66 -3.07 19.33 1.14
N ILE A 67 -4.10 18.74 0.55
CA ILE A 67 -5.43 18.70 1.17
C ILE A 67 -5.34 17.99 2.52
N MET A 68 -4.65 16.84 2.60
CA MET A 68 -4.42 16.14 3.86
C MET A 68 -3.71 17.04 4.88
N ALA A 69 -2.67 17.76 4.47
CA ALA A 69 -1.98 18.69 5.36
C ALA A 69 -2.90 19.81 5.88
N ILE A 70 -3.88 20.26 5.09
CA ILE A 70 -4.83 21.31 5.49
C ILE A 70 -5.83 20.77 6.51
N ILE A 71 -6.49 19.66 6.20
CA ILE A 71 -7.67 19.16 6.95
C ILE A 71 -7.33 18.34 8.17
N MET A 72 -6.10 17.78 8.25
CA MET A 72 -5.74 16.91 9.36
C MET A 72 -5.72 17.68 10.69
N ARG A 73 -6.28 17.07 11.72
CA ARG A 73 -6.24 17.56 13.09
C ARG A 73 -4.85 17.34 13.70
N LYS A 74 -4.55 18.08 14.77
CA LYS A 74 -3.39 17.80 15.61
C LYS A 74 -3.51 16.39 16.20
N CYS A 75 -2.41 15.65 16.22
CA CYS A 75 -2.36 14.28 16.73
C CYS A 75 -1.02 14.03 17.44
N ASN A 76 -0.96 13.01 18.29
CA ASN A 76 0.28 12.56 18.92
C ASN A 76 1.07 11.63 17.99
N ILE A 77 0.36 10.82 17.20
CA ILE A 77 0.95 9.86 16.26
C ILE A 77 0.25 10.02 14.91
N LEU A 78 1.01 10.12 13.85
CA LEU A 78 0.51 10.03 12.48
C LEU A 78 1.02 8.75 11.82
N ILE A 79 0.10 7.84 11.47
CA ILE A 79 0.40 6.67 10.63
C ILE A 79 0.01 6.99 9.20
N SER A 80 0.97 6.96 8.28
CA SER A 80 0.77 7.34 6.88
C SER A 80 1.42 6.35 5.92
N LEU A 81 0.96 6.33 4.68
CA LEU A 81 1.65 5.62 3.60
C LEU A 81 2.84 6.45 3.12
N THR A 82 3.91 5.77 2.69
CA THR A 82 5.04 6.45 2.05
C THR A 82 4.59 7.15 0.76
N GLY A 83 5.14 8.33 0.49
CA GLY A 83 4.72 9.17 -0.62
C GLY A 83 3.90 10.41 -0.21
N PHE A 84 3.34 10.45 0.99
CA PHE A 84 2.85 11.68 1.62
C PHE A 84 4.00 12.41 2.32
N ILE A 85 4.11 13.73 2.13
CA ILE A 85 5.21 14.54 2.62
C ILE A 85 4.73 15.77 3.40
N PHE A 86 3.76 16.51 2.86
CA PHE A 86 3.30 17.76 3.47
C PHE A 86 2.53 17.51 4.77
N ALA A 87 1.63 16.54 4.79
CA ALA A 87 0.88 16.18 5.99
C ALA A 87 1.81 15.62 7.10
N PRO A 88 2.72 14.66 6.85
CA PRO A 88 3.70 14.22 7.83
C PRO A 88 4.63 15.33 8.34
N LYS A 89 5.12 16.22 7.47
CA LYS A 89 5.95 17.36 7.89
C LYS A 89 5.19 18.32 8.82
N LYS A 90 3.91 18.60 8.51
CA LYS A 90 3.06 19.42 9.39
C LYS A 90 2.85 18.74 10.75
N ALA A 91 2.50 17.45 10.75
CA ALA A 91 2.31 16.70 11.98
C ALA A 91 3.58 16.69 12.85
N LYS A 92 4.73 16.42 12.25
CA LYS A 92 6.03 16.42 12.95
C LYS A 92 6.37 17.77 13.57
N ARG A 93 6.14 18.86 12.85
CA ARG A 93 6.30 20.24 13.40
C ARG A 93 5.38 20.50 14.59
N ASN A 94 4.24 19.85 14.65
CA ASN A 94 3.28 19.94 15.75
C ASN A 94 3.58 18.93 16.89
N GLY A 95 4.72 18.24 16.86
CA GLY A 95 5.17 17.32 17.89
C GLY A 95 4.68 15.87 17.73
N ALA A 96 4.08 15.50 16.60
CA ALA A 96 3.63 14.14 16.37
C ALA A 96 4.79 13.19 16.02
N THR A 97 4.71 11.96 16.51
CA THR A 97 5.53 10.84 16.03
C THR A 97 5.02 10.38 14.66
N ILE A 98 5.92 10.27 13.69
CA ILE A 98 5.59 9.87 12.32
C ILE A 98 5.95 8.41 12.08
N ILE A 99 4.94 7.60 11.81
CA ILE A 99 5.08 6.19 11.42
C ILE A 99 4.64 6.04 9.97
N PHE A 100 5.55 5.61 9.10
CA PHE A 100 5.15 5.23 7.75
C PHE A 100 4.90 3.74 7.65
N GLU A 101 3.84 3.37 6.95
CA GLU A 101 3.56 1.98 6.59
C GLU A 101 4.12 1.68 5.19
N ARG A 102 4.96 0.65 5.11
CA ARG A 102 5.59 0.22 3.87
C ARG A 102 5.50 -1.29 3.69
N GLY A 103 4.56 -1.72 2.85
CA GLY A 103 4.33 -3.14 2.58
C GLY A 103 5.26 -3.76 1.52
N SER A 104 6.04 -2.94 0.80
CA SER A 104 6.97 -3.40 -0.23
C SER A 104 8.42 -3.07 0.14
N LYS A 105 9.39 -3.66 -0.58
CA LYS A 105 10.82 -3.39 -0.40
C LYS A 105 11.13 -1.89 -0.42
N HIS A 106 12.30 -1.51 0.10
CA HIS A 106 12.85 -0.17 -0.06
C HIS A 106 12.73 0.29 -1.52
N ILE A 107 12.38 1.56 -1.74
CA ILE A 107 11.99 2.05 -3.07
C ILE A 107 13.08 1.85 -4.12
N LEU A 108 14.36 2.01 -3.75
CA LEU A 108 15.49 1.79 -4.66
C LEU A 108 15.66 0.31 -5.02
N GLU A 109 15.46 -0.60 -4.07
CA GLU A 109 15.53 -2.04 -4.36
C GLU A 109 14.34 -2.48 -5.23
N GLN A 110 13.15 -1.91 -4.99
CA GLN A 110 12.00 -2.13 -5.84
C GLN A 110 12.23 -1.62 -7.26
N GLU A 111 12.79 -0.42 -7.41
CA GLU A 111 13.16 0.15 -8.71
C GLU A 111 14.15 -0.74 -9.46
N LYS A 112 15.20 -1.22 -8.78
CA LYS A 112 16.20 -2.11 -9.36
C LYS A 112 15.59 -3.39 -9.91
N ILE A 113 14.69 -4.03 -9.13
CA ILE A 113 13.99 -5.25 -9.55
C ILE A 113 13.10 -4.97 -10.76
N LEU A 114 12.33 -3.88 -10.73
CA LEU A 114 11.41 -3.55 -11.83
C LEU A 114 12.17 -3.16 -13.11
N LYS A 115 13.27 -2.43 -13.00
CA LYS A 115 14.15 -2.15 -14.16
C LYS A 115 14.72 -3.42 -14.78
N HIS A 116 15.14 -4.38 -13.96
CA HIS A 116 15.62 -5.66 -14.48
C HIS A 116 14.56 -6.43 -15.25
N ILE A 117 13.32 -6.43 -14.76
CA ILE A 117 12.18 -7.05 -15.47
C ILE A 117 11.82 -6.23 -16.71
N HIS A 118 11.82 -4.89 -16.63
CA HIS A 118 11.53 -4.00 -17.74
C HIS A 118 12.45 -4.24 -18.95
N ASN A 119 13.75 -4.36 -18.71
CA ASN A 119 14.74 -4.62 -19.76
C ASN A 119 14.46 -5.94 -20.53
N ARG A 120 13.70 -6.86 -19.94
CA ARG A 120 13.33 -8.13 -20.55
C ARG A 120 11.91 -8.17 -21.12
N LYS A 121 10.98 -7.40 -20.55
CA LYS A 121 9.53 -7.57 -20.73
C LYS A 121 8.78 -6.25 -20.92
N GLU A 122 9.46 -5.11 -21.08
CA GLU A 122 8.89 -3.79 -21.34
C GLU A 122 7.78 -3.35 -20.33
N ILE A 123 7.94 -3.72 -19.07
CA ILE A 123 7.01 -3.33 -18.02
C ILE A 123 7.24 -1.87 -17.56
N GLU A 124 6.21 -1.26 -16.99
CA GLU A 124 6.30 0.09 -16.43
C GLU A 124 7.26 0.14 -15.23
N VAL A 125 8.19 1.09 -15.24
CA VAL A 125 9.12 1.38 -14.14
C VAL A 125 8.59 2.46 -13.21
N ILE A 126 9.16 2.57 -12.01
CA ILE A 126 8.73 3.55 -11.04
C ILE A 126 9.15 4.96 -11.49
N PRO A 127 8.22 5.93 -11.58
CA PRO A 127 8.57 7.31 -11.89
C PRO A 127 9.54 7.91 -10.87
N SER A 128 10.53 8.66 -11.32
CA SER A 128 11.53 9.32 -10.46
C SER A 128 10.92 10.23 -9.39
N PHE A 129 9.79 10.86 -9.70
CA PHE A 129 9.00 11.62 -8.75
C PHE A 129 8.56 10.78 -7.53
N ASN A 130 8.07 9.56 -7.77
CA ASN A 130 7.65 8.66 -6.70
C ASN A 130 8.83 8.16 -5.87
N ILE A 131 9.99 7.92 -6.53
CA ILE A 131 11.23 7.53 -5.84
C ILE A 131 11.65 8.64 -4.87
N LYS A 132 11.76 9.89 -5.36
CA LYS A 132 12.15 11.04 -4.55
C LYS A 132 11.23 11.23 -3.34
N ARG A 133 9.90 11.13 -3.53
CA ARG A 133 8.92 11.27 -2.44
C ARG A 133 9.05 10.16 -1.40
N ASN A 134 9.28 8.92 -1.82
CA ASN A 134 9.50 7.82 -0.87
C ASN A 134 10.77 8.00 -0.05
N LEU A 135 11.88 8.40 -0.68
CA LEU A 135 13.14 8.68 0.02
C LEU A 135 12.97 9.84 1.02
N GLU A 136 12.24 10.89 0.63
CA GLU A 136 11.93 12.01 1.52
C GLU A 136 11.05 11.55 2.70
N ALA A 137 10.06 10.69 2.46
CA ALA A 137 9.25 10.09 3.52
C ALA A 137 10.11 9.30 4.52
N TYR A 138 11.07 8.50 4.03
CA TYR A 138 11.98 7.77 4.90
C TYR A 138 12.83 8.68 5.79
N ASN A 139 13.26 9.84 5.29
CA ASN A 139 14.00 10.84 6.08
C ASN A 139 13.13 11.50 7.15
N ILE A 140 11.85 11.72 6.88
CA ILE A 140 10.90 12.32 7.83
C ILE A 140 10.52 11.32 8.94
N ALA A 141 10.53 10.02 8.65
CA ALA A 141 10.08 8.95 9.51
C ALA A 141 10.78 8.94 10.87
N ASP A 142 10.02 8.82 11.95
CA ASP A 142 10.51 8.38 13.23
C ASP A 142 10.59 6.84 13.25
N TYR A 143 9.56 6.18 12.67
CA TYR A 143 9.52 4.74 12.48
C TYR A 143 8.92 4.37 11.13
N ILE A 144 9.29 3.17 10.63
CA ILE A 144 8.66 2.55 9.45
C ILE A 144 8.15 1.15 9.84
N SER A 145 6.84 0.96 9.68
CA SER A 145 6.17 -0.33 9.77
C SER A 145 6.36 -1.10 8.48
N ILE A 146 6.91 -2.29 8.56
CA ILE A 146 7.25 -3.15 7.42
C ILE A 146 6.61 -4.54 7.56
N ALA A 147 6.24 -5.15 6.42
CA ALA A 147 5.42 -6.35 6.43
C ALA A 147 6.20 -7.66 6.69
N SER A 148 7.53 -7.68 6.54
CA SER A 148 8.31 -8.92 6.65
C SER A 148 9.81 -8.67 6.84
N HIS A 149 10.54 -9.71 7.26
CA HIS A 149 11.99 -9.71 7.35
C HIS A 149 12.67 -9.38 6.00
N HIS A 150 12.14 -9.93 4.91
CA HIS A 150 12.63 -9.65 3.57
C HIS A 150 12.54 -8.17 3.16
N VAL A 151 11.48 -7.48 3.62
CA VAL A 151 11.36 -6.02 3.46
C VAL A 151 12.39 -5.33 4.35
N LYS A 152 12.58 -5.76 5.62
CA LYS A 152 13.57 -5.21 6.55
C LYS A 152 14.98 -5.23 5.95
N GLU A 153 15.39 -6.37 5.42
CA GLU A 153 16.70 -6.53 4.77
C GLU A 153 16.92 -5.53 3.62
N SER A 154 15.87 -5.28 2.81
CA SER A 154 15.97 -4.31 1.72
C SER A 154 16.22 -2.87 2.21
N PHE A 155 15.71 -2.51 3.38
CA PHE A 155 15.96 -1.21 4.01
C PHE A 155 17.39 -1.14 4.57
N ILE A 156 17.84 -2.17 5.28
CA ILE A 156 19.19 -2.25 5.85
C ILE A 156 20.24 -2.18 4.72
N LYS A 157 20.02 -2.91 3.63
CA LYS A 157 20.88 -2.88 2.44
C LYS A 157 21.01 -1.48 1.81
N ASN A 158 20.00 -0.62 2.01
CA ASN A 158 20.00 0.76 1.55
C ASN A 158 20.34 1.74 2.69
N ASN A 159 21.12 1.31 3.69
CA ASN A 159 21.63 2.10 4.79
C ASN A 159 20.56 2.77 5.68
N PHE A 160 19.36 2.21 5.75
CA PHE A 160 18.35 2.71 6.67
C PHE A 160 18.58 2.18 8.09
N ASN A 161 18.40 3.03 9.10
CA ASN A 161 18.61 2.67 10.49
C ASN A 161 17.64 1.55 10.94
N PRO A 162 18.15 0.35 11.30
CA PRO A 162 17.32 -0.79 11.67
C PRO A 162 16.49 -0.56 12.95
N ASN A 163 16.92 0.34 13.85
CA ASN A 163 16.19 0.68 15.07
C ASN A 163 14.91 1.48 14.81
N LYS A 164 14.75 2.03 13.63
CA LYS A 164 13.52 2.71 13.18
C LYS A 164 12.56 1.77 12.43
N LEU A 165 12.92 0.49 12.28
CA LEU A 165 12.12 -0.51 11.57
C LEU A 165 11.46 -1.46 12.56
N PHE A 166 10.14 -1.62 12.46
CA PHE A 166 9.45 -2.70 13.16
C PHE A 166 8.61 -3.52 12.19
N ILE A 167 8.61 -4.83 12.43
CA ILE A 167 7.88 -5.78 11.58
C ILE A 167 6.44 -5.86 12.08
N ASN A 168 5.51 -5.53 11.20
CA ASN A 168 4.08 -5.66 11.42
C ASN A 168 3.47 -6.41 10.22
N PRO A 169 3.41 -7.75 10.28
CA PRO A 169 2.86 -8.56 9.20
C PRO A 169 1.40 -8.24 8.93
N TYR A 170 0.98 -8.41 7.69
CA TYR A 170 -0.44 -8.28 7.37
C TYR A 170 -1.25 -9.36 8.08
N GLY A 171 -2.35 -8.93 8.70
CA GLY A 171 -3.34 -9.83 9.29
C GLY A 171 -4.32 -10.37 8.25
N VAL A 172 -5.03 -11.41 8.65
CA VAL A 172 -6.15 -11.99 7.89
C VAL A 172 -7.34 -12.24 8.82
N ASP A 173 -8.54 -12.00 8.33
CA ASP A 173 -9.75 -12.31 9.08
C ASP A 173 -10.07 -13.81 8.95
N LEU A 174 -9.76 -14.56 10.00
CA LEU A 174 -10.00 -16.01 10.06
C LEU A 174 -11.49 -16.37 10.13
N SER A 175 -12.37 -15.43 10.38
CA SER A 175 -13.83 -15.67 10.29
C SER A 175 -14.28 -15.82 8.84
N MET A 176 -13.60 -15.11 7.92
CA MET A 176 -13.87 -15.14 6.48
C MET A 176 -13.05 -16.23 5.75
N PHE A 177 -11.81 -16.46 6.18
CA PHE A 177 -10.89 -17.40 5.54
C PHE A 177 -10.78 -18.68 6.36
N LYS A 178 -11.68 -19.63 6.07
CA LYS A 178 -11.70 -20.93 6.73
C LYS A 178 -11.29 -22.03 5.75
N PRO A 179 -10.51 -23.04 6.20
CA PRO A 179 -10.24 -24.23 5.40
C PRO A 179 -11.55 -24.91 5.02
N THR A 180 -11.70 -25.30 3.77
CA THR A 180 -12.82 -26.12 3.31
C THR A 180 -12.36 -27.56 3.12
N LEU A 181 -13.09 -28.50 3.68
CA LEU A 181 -12.81 -29.94 3.55
C LEU A 181 -13.35 -30.54 2.24
N LYS A 182 -13.59 -29.72 1.21
CA LYS A 182 -14.03 -30.22 -0.10
C LYS A 182 -12.97 -31.15 -0.70
N LYS A 183 -13.34 -32.42 -0.85
CA LYS A 183 -12.45 -33.45 -1.42
C LYS A 183 -12.18 -33.22 -2.92
N ASN A 184 -13.17 -32.75 -3.66
CA ASN A 184 -13.03 -32.48 -5.10
C ASN A 184 -12.75 -31.00 -5.36
N LYS A 185 -11.53 -30.71 -5.76
CA LYS A 185 -11.11 -29.37 -6.21
C LYS A 185 -11.12 -29.34 -7.74
N PRO A 186 -11.84 -28.42 -8.37
CA PRO A 186 -11.94 -28.36 -9.83
C PRO A 186 -10.64 -27.89 -10.51
N TYR A 187 -9.75 -27.23 -9.76
CA TYR A 187 -8.46 -26.72 -10.20
C TYR A 187 -7.34 -27.18 -9.29
N ASP A 188 -6.19 -27.45 -9.89
CA ASP A 188 -4.98 -27.87 -9.18
C ASP A 188 -4.18 -26.66 -8.71
N VAL A 189 -4.16 -25.59 -9.51
CA VAL A 189 -3.41 -24.35 -9.26
C VAL A 189 -4.32 -23.13 -9.47
N ILE A 190 -4.27 -22.18 -8.54
CA ILE A 190 -4.99 -20.91 -8.64
C ILE A 190 -4.01 -19.75 -8.46
N MET A 191 -4.06 -18.79 -9.37
CA MET A 191 -3.40 -17.47 -9.22
C MET A 191 -4.47 -16.40 -8.99
N VAL A 192 -4.33 -15.64 -7.90
CA VAL A 192 -5.21 -14.50 -7.60
C VAL A 192 -4.44 -13.19 -7.72
N GLY A 193 -4.95 -12.26 -8.53
CA GLY A 193 -4.35 -10.93 -8.75
C GLY A 193 -4.23 -10.57 -10.22
N GLY A 194 -3.66 -9.39 -10.51
CA GLY A 194 -3.46 -8.94 -11.90
C GLY A 194 -2.48 -9.86 -12.65
N TRP A 195 -2.84 -10.22 -13.87
CA TRP A 195 -1.99 -11.01 -14.76
C TRP A 195 -0.87 -10.11 -15.32
N SER A 196 0.34 -10.28 -14.83
CA SER A 196 1.48 -9.43 -15.22
C SER A 196 2.82 -10.12 -15.04
N TYR A 197 3.83 -9.71 -15.81
CA TYR A 197 5.21 -10.18 -15.66
C TYR A 197 5.78 -9.96 -14.26
N ARG A 198 5.42 -8.85 -13.61
CA ARG A 198 5.79 -8.57 -12.22
C ARG A 198 5.28 -9.65 -11.24
N LYS A 199 4.20 -10.33 -11.58
CA LYS A 199 3.61 -11.42 -10.79
C LYS A 199 4.05 -12.81 -11.27
N GLY A 200 4.93 -12.87 -12.29
CA GLY A 200 5.45 -14.12 -12.81
C GLY A 200 4.49 -14.87 -13.72
N CYS A 201 3.61 -14.16 -14.44
CA CYS A 201 2.65 -14.81 -15.35
C CYS A 201 3.33 -15.65 -16.43
N ASP A 202 4.49 -15.24 -16.92
CA ASP A 202 5.30 -15.97 -17.90
C ASP A 202 5.85 -17.28 -17.30
N LEU A 203 6.32 -17.24 -16.07
CA LEU A 203 6.81 -18.43 -15.36
C LEU A 203 5.68 -19.44 -15.10
N ILE A 204 4.48 -18.94 -14.78
CA ILE A 204 3.30 -19.80 -14.61
C ILE A 204 2.95 -20.45 -15.94
N ILE A 205 2.91 -19.71 -17.06
CA ILE A 205 2.62 -20.26 -18.40
C ILE A 205 3.64 -21.37 -18.73
N GLU A 206 4.91 -21.12 -18.50
CA GLU A 206 5.98 -22.09 -18.79
C GLU A 206 5.84 -23.35 -17.92
N ALA A 207 5.61 -23.20 -16.64
CA ALA A 207 5.38 -24.32 -15.72
C ALA A 207 4.14 -25.14 -16.12
N MET A 208 3.03 -24.47 -16.47
CA MET A 208 1.78 -25.12 -16.85
C MET A 208 1.88 -25.88 -18.19
N LYS A 209 2.76 -25.46 -19.12
CA LYS A 209 3.04 -26.22 -20.35
C LYS A 209 3.70 -27.58 -20.07
N GLN A 210 4.47 -27.66 -19.00
CA GLN A 210 5.18 -28.88 -18.61
C GLN A 210 4.34 -29.82 -17.72
N MET A 211 3.29 -29.27 -17.10
CA MET A 211 2.45 -29.99 -16.14
C MET A 211 1.02 -30.13 -16.67
N LYS A 212 0.44 -31.32 -16.61
CA LYS A 212 -0.97 -31.57 -16.99
C LYS A 212 -1.92 -31.18 -15.85
N LEU A 213 -1.88 -29.92 -15.42
CA LEU A 213 -2.66 -29.41 -14.29
C LEU A 213 -3.76 -28.45 -14.79
N LYS A 214 -4.88 -28.43 -14.07
CA LYS A 214 -5.96 -27.46 -14.28
C LYS A 214 -5.64 -26.16 -13.56
N PHE A 215 -5.52 -25.07 -14.30
CA PHE A 215 -5.16 -23.75 -13.80
C PHE A 215 -6.36 -22.80 -13.84
N LEU A 216 -6.52 -21.99 -12.79
CA LEU A 216 -7.48 -20.90 -12.73
C LEU A 216 -6.77 -19.58 -12.44
N HIS A 217 -7.02 -18.56 -13.23
CA HIS A 217 -6.66 -17.17 -12.92
C HIS A 217 -7.90 -16.39 -12.48
N VAL A 218 -7.77 -15.68 -11.36
CA VAL A 218 -8.80 -14.79 -10.80
C VAL A 218 -8.21 -13.39 -10.64
N GLY A 219 -8.61 -12.46 -11.53
CA GLY A 219 -8.11 -11.09 -11.51
C GLY A 219 -8.24 -10.38 -12.85
N SER A 220 -7.67 -9.17 -12.93
CA SER A 220 -7.59 -8.42 -14.21
C SER A 220 -6.48 -8.99 -15.11
N ILE A 221 -6.73 -8.96 -16.41
CA ILE A 221 -5.76 -9.26 -17.45
C ILE A 221 -5.25 -7.94 -18.04
#